data_eede9e0f98d5c2a1fe442cb5cd8effeb
#
_entry.id   eede9e0f98d5c2a1fe442cb5cd8effeb
#
_cell.length_a   1.000
_cell.length_b   1.000
_cell.length_c   1.000
_cell.angle_alpha   90.00
_cell.angle_beta   90.00
_cell.angle_gamma   90.00
#
_symmetry.space_group_name_H-M   'P 1'
#
loop_
_entity.id
_entity.type
_entity.pdbx_description
1 polymer ?
#
loop_
_entity_poly.entity_id
_entity_poly.type
_entity_poly.pdbx_seq_one_letter_code
_entity_poly.pdbx_strand_id
1 'polypeptide(L)'
;MNPHTMLRNHAPLFAALLLLSACNSAPPATPPLAGAAIGGEFTLTGEDGSDVSWSDFGGQYRTVYFGYTYCPDVCPVDTQRAMAGLKAFEEANPTLGAQIQPLFISVDPGRDNPATLTEFTDNFPPRLIGLTGTKEQLDAVTGAFAATYTIEDPSEGGGYLVGHTNITYLFGPDGEPLAMLPTDEGPEAVAAELEKWVR
;
A
#
# COMPACT_ATOMS: atom_id res chain seq x y z
N MET A 1 -65.89 -11.79 69.63
CA MET A 1 -64.79 -10.83 69.77
C MET A 1 -63.78 -11.21 68.66
N ASN A 2 -63.78 -10.49 67.55
CA ASN A 2 -62.91 -10.73 66.34
C ASN A 2 -61.73 -9.75 66.38
N PRO A 3 -60.50 -10.16 66.14
CA PRO A 3 -59.49 -9.23 65.73
C PRO A 3 -59.20 -9.46 64.22
N HIS A 4 -59.40 -8.38 63.46
CA HIS A 4 -59.07 -8.28 62.06
C HIS A 4 -57.59 -8.34 61.84
N THR A 5 -57.12 -9.33 60.99
CA THR A 5 -55.78 -9.44 60.54
C THR A 5 -55.67 -8.63 59.25
N MET A 6 -54.95 -7.49 59.23
CA MET A 6 -54.61 -6.73 58.08
C MET A 6 -53.45 -7.42 57.33
N LEU A 7 -53.72 -7.92 56.10
CA LEU A 7 -52.72 -8.35 55.20
C LEU A 7 -52.10 -7.11 54.49
N ARG A 8 -50.83 -6.82 54.76
CA ARG A 8 -50.05 -5.83 54.03
C ARG A 8 -49.45 -6.49 52.78
N ASN A 9 -50.01 -6.11 51.66
CA ASN A 9 -49.44 -6.45 50.30
C ASN A 9 -48.16 -5.67 50.09
N HIS A 10 -47.02 -6.35 50.12
CA HIS A 10 -45.76 -5.83 49.63
C HIS A 10 -45.62 -6.25 48.16
N ALA A 11 -45.88 -5.33 47.23
CA ALA A 11 -45.53 -5.51 45.83
C ALA A 11 -44.02 -5.28 45.67
N PRO A 12 -43.27 -6.22 45.07
CA PRO A 12 -41.86 -5.97 44.72
C PRO A 12 -41.78 -5.07 43.51
N LEU A 13 -41.18 -3.91 43.72
CA LEU A 13 -40.78 -2.99 42.63
C LEU A 13 -39.61 -3.61 41.89
N PHE A 14 -39.84 -4.28 40.75
CA PHE A 14 -38.82 -4.70 39.82
C PHE A 14 -38.33 -3.46 39.08
N ALA A 15 -37.22 -2.87 39.55
CA ALA A 15 -36.48 -1.87 38.80
C ALA A 15 -35.77 -2.55 37.62
N ALA A 16 -36.35 -2.43 36.41
CA ALA A 16 -35.71 -2.85 35.20
C ALA A 16 -34.55 -1.90 34.90
N LEU A 17 -33.32 -2.33 35.20
CA LEU A 17 -32.09 -1.64 34.78
C LEU A 17 -31.91 -1.89 33.27
N LEU A 18 -32.36 -0.95 32.46
CA LEU A 18 -32.03 -0.88 31.02
C LEU A 18 -30.55 -0.50 30.91
N LEU A 19 -29.70 -1.49 30.73
CA LEU A 19 -28.31 -1.30 30.31
C LEU A 19 -28.34 -0.78 28.84
N LEU A 20 -28.24 0.53 28.68
CA LEU A 20 -27.89 1.12 27.38
C LEU A 20 -26.44 0.73 27.06
N SER A 21 -26.26 -0.34 26.31
CA SER A 21 -25.01 -0.62 25.62
C SER A 21 -24.83 0.44 24.55
N ALA A 22 -24.24 1.58 24.91
CA ALA A 22 -23.74 2.54 23.93
C ALA A 22 -22.63 1.83 23.16
N CYS A 23 -22.92 1.41 21.92
CA CYS A 23 -21.89 1.04 20.95
C CYS A 23 -21.02 2.28 20.75
N ASN A 24 -19.92 2.36 21.49
CA ASN A 24 -18.90 3.37 21.32
C ASN A 24 -18.07 2.96 20.08
N SER A 25 -18.64 3.16 18.88
CA SER A 25 -17.88 3.03 17.65
C SER A 25 -16.85 4.15 17.63
N ALA A 26 -15.60 3.82 17.90
CA ALA A 26 -14.51 4.76 17.66
C ALA A 26 -14.63 5.28 16.21
N PRO A 27 -14.36 6.58 15.96
CA PRO A 27 -14.31 7.09 14.61
C PRO A 27 -13.36 6.20 13.76
N PRO A 28 -13.69 5.95 12.48
CA PRO A 28 -12.78 5.21 11.63
C PRO A 28 -11.41 5.88 11.64
N ALA A 29 -10.36 5.08 11.77
CA ALA A 29 -8.99 5.60 11.74
C ALA A 29 -8.75 6.35 10.43
N THR A 30 -8.09 7.51 10.52
CA THR A 30 -7.69 8.30 9.35
C THR A 30 -6.38 7.74 8.81
N PRO A 31 -6.25 7.49 7.50
CA PRO A 31 -5.00 7.05 6.91
C PRO A 31 -3.85 8.03 7.21
N PRO A 32 -2.63 7.53 7.48
CA PRO A 32 -1.48 8.37 7.85
C PRO A 32 -1.12 9.44 6.81
N LEU A 33 -1.36 9.16 5.53
CA LEU A 33 -1.06 10.07 4.42
C LEU A 33 -2.29 10.83 3.92
N ALA A 34 -3.43 10.75 4.62
CA ALA A 34 -4.65 11.45 4.19
C ALA A 34 -4.42 12.97 4.05
N GLY A 35 -4.70 13.49 2.86
CA GLY A 35 -4.50 14.89 2.52
C GLY A 35 -3.05 15.30 2.21
N ALA A 36 -2.11 14.35 2.20
CA ALA A 36 -0.76 14.62 1.72
C ALA A 36 -0.77 14.90 0.20
N ALA A 37 0.05 15.85 -0.24
CA ALA A 37 0.24 16.14 -1.66
C ALA A 37 1.26 15.15 -2.26
N ILE A 38 0.88 13.86 -2.31
CA ILE A 38 1.68 12.75 -2.83
C ILE A 38 0.84 11.99 -3.85
N GLY A 39 1.42 11.67 -5.00
CA GLY A 39 0.73 11.03 -6.12
C GLY A 39 0.34 12.02 -7.21
N GLY A 40 -0.15 11.51 -8.31
CA GLY A 40 -0.55 12.30 -9.47
C GLY A 40 -0.53 11.47 -10.75
N GLU A 41 -1.05 12.07 -11.82
CA GLU A 41 -1.10 11.46 -13.13
C GLU A 41 0.32 11.29 -13.71
N PHE A 42 0.53 10.16 -14.34
CA PHE A 42 1.70 9.88 -15.16
C PHE A 42 1.33 9.02 -16.37
N THR A 43 2.18 9.01 -17.36
CA THR A 43 2.24 7.99 -18.42
C THR A 43 3.69 7.56 -18.56
N LEU A 44 3.94 6.28 -18.33
CA LEU A 44 5.25 5.64 -18.39
C LEU A 44 5.21 4.45 -19.36
N THR A 45 6.36 3.88 -19.65
CA THR A 45 6.47 2.71 -20.52
C THR A 45 6.43 1.45 -19.66
N GLY A 46 5.50 0.55 -19.94
CA GLY A 46 5.38 -0.76 -19.33
C GLY A 46 6.44 -1.76 -19.79
N GLU A 47 6.55 -2.86 -19.09
CA GLU A 47 7.48 -3.96 -19.40
C GLU A 47 7.17 -4.68 -20.71
N ASP A 48 5.98 -4.51 -21.27
CA ASP A 48 5.58 -4.98 -22.60
C ASP A 48 5.84 -3.93 -23.72
N GLY A 49 6.37 -2.76 -23.33
CA GLY A 49 6.65 -1.65 -24.23
C GLY A 49 5.45 -0.75 -24.52
N SER A 50 4.29 -1.01 -23.94
CA SER A 50 3.11 -0.14 -24.08
C SER A 50 3.15 1.07 -23.15
N ASP A 51 2.38 2.10 -23.46
CA ASP A 51 2.14 3.19 -22.54
C ASP A 51 1.20 2.72 -21.43
N VAL A 52 1.58 3.02 -20.18
CA VAL A 52 0.81 2.74 -18.96
C VAL A 52 0.59 4.04 -18.20
N SER A 53 -0.66 4.39 -17.98
CA SER A 53 -1.06 5.61 -17.30
C SER A 53 -1.59 5.32 -15.90
N TRP A 54 -1.44 6.26 -14.99
CA TRP A 54 -2.00 6.16 -13.63
C TRP A 54 -3.50 5.90 -13.63
N SER A 55 -4.22 6.53 -14.58
CA SER A 55 -5.67 6.37 -14.77
C SER A 55 -6.10 4.95 -15.19
N ASP A 56 -5.21 4.13 -15.74
CA ASP A 56 -5.52 2.74 -16.12
C ASP A 56 -5.86 1.88 -14.90
N PHE A 57 -5.44 2.31 -13.73
CA PHE A 57 -5.71 1.64 -12.44
C PHE A 57 -6.86 2.30 -11.66
N GLY A 58 -7.72 3.09 -12.32
CA GLY A 58 -8.88 3.73 -11.68
C GLY A 58 -9.80 2.72 -10.99
N GLY A 59 -10.20 2.98 -9.74
CA GLY A 59 -11.01 2.07 -8.94
C GLY A 59 -10.23 0.93 -8.26
N GLN A 60 -8.91 0.84 -8.44
CA GLN A 60 -8.05 -0.13 -7.75
C GLN A 60 -7.18 0.56 -6.70
N TYR A 61 -6.85 -0.16 -5.64
CA TYR A 61 -5.73 0.20 -4.79
C TYR A 61 -4.41 0.03 -5.56
N ARG A 62 -3.41 0.82 -5.25
CA ARG A 62 -2.09 0.70 -5.87
C ARG A 62 -1.01 0.69 -4.81
N THR A 63 -0.03 -0.19 -4.96
CA THR A 63 1.23 -0.03 -4.24
C THR A 63 2.28 0.47 -5.23
N VAL A 64 3.08 1.45 -4.82
CA VAL A 64 4.11 2.06 -5.68
C VAL A 64 5.45 2.03 -4.96
N TYR A 65 6.43 1.41 -5.61
CA TYR A 65 7.81 1.40 -5.17
C TYR A 65 8.72 1.95 -6.27
N PHE A 66 9.62 2.86 -5.89
CA PHE A 66 10.65 3.39 -6.77
C PHE A 66 11.96 2.65 -6.53
N GLY A 67 12.56 2.10 -7.58
CA GLY A 67 13.77 1.31 -7.48
C GLY A 67 14.48 1.17 -8.82
N TYR A 68 15.37 0.20 -8.96
CA TYR A 68 16.01 -0.14 -10.23
C TYR A 68 16.42 -1.62 -10.25
N THR A 69 16.46 -2.23 -11.44
CA THR A 69 16.63 -3.69 -11.57
C THR A 69 18.04 -4.16 -11.21
N TYR A 70 19.05 -3.30 -11.39
CA TYR A 70 20.45 -3.57 -11.06
C TYR A 70 20.81 -3.27 -9.59
N CYS A 71 19.81 -3.02 -8.74
CA CYS A 71 20.04 -2.81 -7.31
C CYS A 71 20.55 -4.11 -6.66
N PRO A 72 21.73 -4.09 -6.02
CA PRO A 72 22.33 -5.32 -5.50
C PRO A 72 21.76 -5.76 -4.14
N ASP A 73 20.90 -4.96 -3.51
CA ASP A 73 20.52 -5.15 -2.10
C ASP A 73 19.04 -4.85 -1.84
N VAL A 74 18.70 -3.59 -1.59
CA VAL A 74 17.39 -3.23 -1.00
C VAL A 74 16.20 -3.44 -1.92
N CYS A 75 16.28 -3.11 -3.22
CA CYS A 75 15.11 -3.17 -4.11
C CYS A 75 14.52 -4.59 -4.24
N PRO A 76 15.32 -5.66 -4.50
CA PRO A 76 14.75 -7.01 -4.57
C PRO A 76 14.20 -7.48 -3.22
N VAL A 77 14.84 -7.11 -2.10
CA VAL A 77 14.39 -7.51 -0.76
C VAL A 77 13.06 -6.84 -0.40
N ASP A 78 12.94 -5.53 -0.61
CA ASP A 78 11.72 -4.79 -0.28
C ASP A 78 10.57 -5.16 -1.20
N THR A 79 10.85 -5.34 -2.51
CA THR A 79 9.85 -5.84 -3.45
C THR A 79 9.35 -7.22 -3.04
N GLN A 80 10.25 -8.14 -2.68
CA GLN A 80 9.88 -9.47 -2.20
C GLN A 80 9.00 -9.42 -0.96
N ARG A 81 9.35 -8.58 0.03
CA ARG A 81 8.58 -8.43 1.27
C ARG A 81 7.21 -7.81 1.01
N ALA A 82 7.14 -6.77 0.17
CA ALA A 82 5.88 -6.16 -0.24
C ALA A 82 4.96 -7.17 -0.92
N MET A 83 5.49 -7.94 -1.88
CA MET A 83 4.71 -8.93 -2.61
C MET A 83 4.32 -10.14 -1.75
N ALA A 84 5.17 -10.57 -0.82
CA ALA A 84 4.82 -11.63 0.13
C ALA A 84 3.73 -11.18 1.11
N GLY A 85 3.78 -9.93 1.59
CA GLY A 85 2.74 -9.34 2.42
C GLY A 85 1.42 -9.17 1.67
N LEU A 86 1.46 -8.70 0.42
CA LEU A 86 0.28 -8.65 -0.45
C LEU A 86 -0.34 -10.03 -0.65
N LYS A 87 0.47 -11.05 -0.92
CA LYS A 87 0.00 -12.43 -1.05
C LYS A 87 -0.69 -12.93 0.22
N ALA A 88 -0.09 -12.69 1.39
CA ALA A 88 -0.68 -13.07 2.67
C ALA A 88 -2.03 -12.36 2.92
N PHE A 89 -2.11 -11.05 2.60
CA PHE A 89 -3.36 -10.29 2.66
C PHE A 89 -4.41 -10.85 1.69
N GLU A 90 -4.04 -11.18 0.46
CA GLU A 90 -4.94 -11.74 -0.56
C GLU A 90 -5.46 -13.13 -0.18
N GLU A 91 -4.63 -13.99 0.43
CA GLU A 91 -5.05 -15.29 0.94
C GLU A 91 -6.13 -15.16 2.03
N ALA A 92 -6.01 -14.14 2.89
CA ALA A 92 -6.99 -13.84 3.93
C ALA A 92 -8.22 -13.08 3.40
N ASN A 93 -8.06 -12.24 2.39
CA ASN A 93 -9.06 -11.33 1.84
C ASN A 93 -9.08 -11.36 0.30
N PRO A 94 -9.48 -12.47 -0.36
CA PRO A 94 -9.31 -12.66 -1.80
C PRO A 94 -9.93 -11.57 -2.68
N THR A 95 -11.13 -11.09 -2.31
CA THR A 95 -11.83 -10.06 -3.08
C THR A 95 -11.13 -8.70 -2.99
N LEU A 96 -10.65 -8.32 -1.82
CA LEU A 96 -9.95 -7.05 -1.62
C LEU A 96 -8.52 -7.12 -2.16
N GLY A 97 -7.82 -8.22 -1.92
CA GLY A 97 -6.47 -8.42 -2.43
C GLY A 97 -6.39 -8.36 -3.95
N ALA A 98 -7.39 -8.91 -4.65
CA ALA A 98 -7.49 -8.84 -6.11
C ALA A 98 -7.66 -7.40 -6.66
N GLN A 99 -8.04 -6.44 -5.82
CA GLN A 99 -8.19 -5.04 -6.20
C GLN A 99 -6.90 -4.22 -6.01
N ILE A 100 -5.81 -4.84 -5.56
CA ILE A 100 -4.55 -4.13 -5.34
C ILE A 100 -3.64 -4.37 -6.54
N GLN A 101 -3.23 -3.31 -7.22
CA GLN A 101 -2.24 -3.37 -8.30
C GLN A 101 -0.86 -2.91 -7.78
N PRO A 102 0.13 -3.80 -7.70
CA PRO A 102 1.49 -3.43 -7.37
C PRO A 102 2.24 -2.89 -8.59
N LEU A 103 2.97 -1.78 -8.39
CA LEU A 103 3.76 -1.09 -9.39
C LEU A 103 5.21 -0.92 -8.92
N PHE A 104 6.16 -1.30 -9.76
CA PHE A 104 7.57 -1.03 -9.62
C PHE A 104 7.97 0.02 -10.66
N ILE A 105 8.38 1.20 -10.24
CA ILE A 105 8.79 2.29 -11.14
C ILE A 105 10.32 2.39 -11.10
N SER A 106 10.96 2.06 -12.21
CA SER A 106 12.40 2.20 -12.32
C SER A 106 12.81 3.67 -12.36
N VAL A 107 13.87 3.99 -11.63
CA VAL A 107 14.54 5.30 -11.63
C VAL A 107 15.89 5.28 -12.31
N ASP A 108 16.16 4.23 -13.11
CA ASP A 108 17.40 4.06 -13.88
C ASP A 108 17.13 3.90 -15.38
N PRO A 109 16.75 4.96 -16.08
CA PRO A 109 16.42 4.88 -17.49
C PRO A 109 17.63 4.55 -18.39
N GLY A 110 18.83 4.57 -17.83
CA GLY A 110 20.05 4.24 -18.57
C GLY A 110 20.27 2.74 -18.73
N ARG A 111 19.77 1.92 -17.80
CA ARG A 111 19.92 0.45 -17.82
C ARG A 111 18.59 -0.28 -17.87
N ASP A 112 17.55 0.27 -17.25
CA ASP A 112 16.26 -0.38 -17.16
C ASP A 112 15.40 -0.08 -18.41
N ASN A 113 15.09 -1.13 -19.12
CA ASN A 113 14.24 -1.13 -20.31
C ASN A 113 13.14 -2.18 -20.14
N PRO A 114 12.14 -2.27 -21.03
CA PRO A 114 11.07 -3.25 -20.90
C PRO A 114 11.54 -4.69 -20.62
N ALA A 115 12.58 -5.15 -21.32
CA ALA A 115 13.07 -6.53 -21.14
C ALA A 115 13.71 -6.76 -19.77
N THR A 116 14.52 -5.81 -19.26
CA THR A 116 15.12 -5.93 -17.92
C THR A 116 14.07 -5.82 -16.81
N LEU A 117 13.01 -5.04 -17.03
CA LEU A 117 11.87 -4.97 -16.11
C LEU A 117 11.12 -6.29 -16.09
N THR A 118 10.80 -6.89 -17.22
CA THR A 118 10.16 -8.21 -17.28
C THR A 118 11.01 -9.26 -16.54
N GLU A 119 12.34 -9.30 -16.80
CA GLU A 119 13.22 -10.23 -16.08
C GLU A 119 13.20 -10.03 -14.57
N PHE A 120 13.10 -8.78 -14.11
CA PHE A 120 13.01 -8.46 -12.69
C PHE A 120 11.65 -8.84 -12.10
N THR A 121 10.55 -8.45 -12.72
CA THR A 121 9.19 -8.65 -12.21
C THR A 121 8.77 -10.12 -12.23
N ASP A 122 9.26 -10.92 -13.16
CA ASP A 122 9.05 -12.38 -13.24
C ASP A 122 9.54 -13.15 -12.00
N ASN A 123 10.44 -12.55 -11.19
CA ASN A 123 10.88 -13.15 -9.92
C ASN A 123 9.86 -12.95 -8.78
N PHE A 124 8.78 -12.19 -9.00
CA PHE A 124 7.76 -11.87 -8.00
C PHE A 124 6.38 -12.38 -8.46
N PRO A 125 5.39 -12.48 -7.55
CA PRO A 125 4.04 -12.92 -7.91
C PRO A 125 3.44 -12.16 -9.10
N PRO A 126 2.57 -12.80 -9.91
CA PRO A 126 2.27 -12.45 -11.31
C PRO A 126 1.54 -11.11 -11.55
N ARG A 127 1.46 -10.21 -10.60
CA ARG A 127 0.76 -8.92 -10.76
C ARG A 127 1.65 -7.70 -10.62
N LEU A 128 2.92 -7.88 -10.30
CA LEU A 128 3.85 -6.74 -10.26
C LEU A 128 4.07 -6.23 -11.68
N ILE A 129 3.77 -4.96 -11.93
CA ILE A 129 4.02 -4.31 -13.21
C ILE A 129 5.26 -3.43 -13.08
N GLY A 130 6.24 -3.67 -13.95
CA GLY A 130 7.45 -2.86 -14.09
C GLY A 130 7.20 -1.69 -15.05
N LEU A 131 7.56 -0.49 -14.61
CA LEU A 131 7.41 0.74 -15.39
C LEU A 131 8.75 1.45 -15.50
N THR A 132 9.02 2.04 -16.66
CA THR A 132 10.16 2.93 -16.92
C THR A 132 9.73 4.11 -17.78
N GLY A 133 10.63 5.02 -18.08
CA GLY A 133 10.33 6.17 -18.92
C GLY A 133 11.57 6.97 -19.28
N THR A 134 11.39 8.10 -19.94
CA THR A 134 12.48 9.05 -20.12
C THR A 134 12.87 9.68 -18.78
N LYS A 135 14.06 10.25 -18.72
CA LYS A 135 14.51 10.96 -17.51
C LYS A 135 13.50 12.02 -17.07
N GLU A 136 12.93 12.75 -18.02
CA GLU A 136 11.97 13.83 -17.75
C GLU A 136 10.65 13.27 -17.15
N GLN A 137 10.18 12.13 -17.65
CA GLN A 137 9.01 11.43 -17.11
C GLN A 137 9.30 10.94 -15.69
N LEU A 138 10.48 10.36 -15.45
CA LEU A 138 10.88 9.86 -14.13
C LEU A 138 11.09 11.00 -13.12
N ASP A 139 11.68 12.13 -13.53
CA ASP A 139 11.80 13.32 -12.69
C ASP A 139 10.41 13.87 -12.29
N ALA A 140 9.47 13.88 -13.25
CA ALA A 140 8.10 14.34 -12.99
C ALA A 140 7.36 13.42 -12.01
N VAL A 141 7.38 12.10 -12.24
CA VAL A 141 6.67 11.14 -11.38
C VAL A 141 7.29 11.05 -10.00
N THR A 142 8.62 11.01 -9.87
CA THR A 142 9.27 11.00 -8.55
C THR A 142 8.95 12.27 -7.77
N GLY A 143 8.98 13.44 -8.42
CA GLY A 143 8.58 14.69 -7.80
C GLY A 143 7.14 14.70 -7.31
N ALA A 144 6.20 14.19 -8.11
CA ALA A 144 4.79 14.09 -7.73
C ALA A 144 4.55 13.12 -6.56
N PHE A 145 5.35 12.07 -6.45
CA PHE A 145 5.24 11.06 -5.39
C PHE A 145 6.14 11.32 -4.18
N ALA A 146 6.71 12.54 -4.07
CA ALA A 146 7.65 12.90 -3.01
C ALA A 146 8.82 11.92 -2.87
N ALA A 147 9.23 11.30 -3.98
CA ALA A 147 10.38 10.43 -4.09
C ALA A 147 11.55 11.19 -4.72
N THR A 148 12.76 10.72 -4.46
CA THR A 148 13.99 11.27 -5.04
C THR A 148 14.88 10.14 -5.51
N TYR A 149 15.72 10.43 -6.48
CA TYR A 149 16.80 9.52 -6.89
C TYR A 149 18.05 10.30 -7.31
N THR A 150 19.19 9.63 -7.25
CA THR A 150 20.48 10.18 -7.68
C THR A 150 21.31 9.07 -8.31
N ILE A 151 21.73 9.26 -9.56
CA ILE A 151 22.65 8.35 -10.24
C ILE A 151 24.07 8.70 -9.76
N GLU A 152 24.76 7.75 -9.18
CA GLU A 152 26.13 7.93 -8.69
C GLU A 152 27.13 7.87 -9.85
N ASP A 153 28.32 8.45 -9.63
CA ASP A 153 29.40 8.34 -10.59
C ASP A 153 29.84 6.87 -10.75
N PRO A 154 30.19 6.45 -11.99
CA PRO A 154 30.65 5.09 -12.21
C PRO A 154 31.87 4.74 -11.37
N SER A 155 31.85 3.53 -10.76
CA SER A 155 33.02 2.96 -10.09
C SER A 155 34.16 2.65 -11.06
N GLU A 156 35.37 2.36 -10.57
CA GLU A 156 36.53 1.95 -11.39
C GLU A 156 36.22 0.70 -12.25
N GLY A 157 35.22 -0.13 -11.88
CA GLY A 157 34.73 -1.27 -12.66
C GLY A 157 33.66 -0.93 -13.69
N GLY A 158 33.27 0.34 -13.85
CA GLY A 158 32.30 0.82 -14.84
C GLY A 158 30.82 0.69 -14.44
N GLY A 159 30.51 0.09 -13.30
CA GLY A 159 29.15 0.04 -12.74
C GLY A 159 28.84 1.28 -11.87
N TYR A 160 27.55 1.64 -11.75
CA TYR A 160 27.09 2.70 -10.84
C TYR A 160 25.90 2.24 -10.00
N LEU A 161 25.73 2.87 -8.86
CA LEU A 161 24.55 2.71 -8.01
C LEU A 161 23.57 3.87 -8.24
N VAL A 162 22.32 3.64 -7.87
CA VAL A 162 21.30 4.69 -7.85
C VAL A 162 20.77 4.80 -6.44
N GLY A 163 21.08 5.91 -5.77
CA GLY A 163 20.45 6.26 -4.51
C GLY A 163 19.00 6.64 -4.77
N HIS A 164 18.05 6.10 -4.03
CA HIS A 164 16.63 6.40 -4.23
C HIS A 164 15.84 6.35 -2.92
N THR A 165 14.65 6.95 -2.94
CA THR A 165 13.70 6.84 -1.83
C THR A 165 13.25 5.40 -1.66
N ASN A 166 13.47 4.84 -0.48
CA ASN A 166 13.16 3.45 -0.14
C ASN A 166 11.82 3.35 0.61
N ILE A 167 10.74 3.68 -0.08
CA ILE A 167 9.37 3.67 0.46
C ILE A 167 8.44 2.96 -0.51
N THR A 168 7.62 2.06 0.01
CA THR A 168 6.47 1.52 -0.71
C THR A 168 5.23 2.27 -0.27
N TYR A 169 4.64 3.04 -1.17
CA TYR A 169 3.38 3.76 -0.92
C TYR A 169 2.17 2.88 -1.17
N LEU A 170 1.10 3.08 -0.40
CA LEU A 170 -0.24 2.56 -0.66
C LEU A 170 -1.17 3.71 -1.02
N PHE A 171 -1.86 3.57 -2.15
CA PHE A 171 -2.90 4.49 -2.63
C PHE A 171 -4.26 3.81 -2.68
N GLY A 172 -5.31 4.59 -2.46
CA GLY A 172 -6.69 4.15 -2.56
C GLY A 172 -7.24 4.16 -4.00
N PRO A 173 -8.49 3.71 -4.17
CA PRO A 173 -9.12 3.56 -5.49
C PRO A 173 -9.26 4.87 -6.28
N ASP A 174 -9.39 6.00 -5.59
CA ASP A 174 -9.47 7.33 -6.21
C ASP A 174 -8.08 7.96 -6.43
N GLY A 175 -6.99 7.22 -6.12
CA GLY A 175 -5.60 7.67 -6.26
C GLY A 175 -5.10 8.48 -5.07
N GLU A 176 -5.86 8.57 -3.99
CA GLU A 176 -5.48 9.24 -2.76
C GLU A 176 -4.40 8.47 -1.98
N PRO A 177 -3.40 9.13 -1.41
CA PRO A 177 -2.39 8.47 -0.61
C PRO A 177 -2.96 8.02 0.73
N LEU A 178 -2.73 6.76 1.10
CA LEU A 178 -3.22 6.17 2.33
C LEU A 178 -2.12 5.96 3.37
N ALA A 179 -1.08 5.22 3.02
CA ALA A 179 -0.03 4.82 3.96
C ALA A 179 1.31 4.53 3.26
N MET A 180 2.33 4.34 4.06
CA MET A 180 3.57 3.69 3.67
C MET A 180 3.54 2.25 4.18
N LEU A 181 3.88 1.29 3.34
CA LEU A 181 3.97 -0.11 3.75
C LEU A 181 5.33 -0.37 4.42
N PRO A 182 5.35 -0.98 5.61
CA PRO A 182 6.57 -1.20 6.39
C PRO A 182 7.36 -2.42 5.86
N THR A 183 7.93 -2.31 4.67
CA THR A 183 8.68 -3.39 4.02
C THR A 183 9.95 -3.77 4.79
N ASP A 184 10.55 -2.85 5.51
CA ASP A 184 11.69 -3.07 6.39
C ASP A 184 11.36 -3.96 7.60
N GLU A 185 10.08 -3.96 8.05
CA GLU A 185 9.60 -4.81 9.15
C GLU A 185 9.16 -6.22 8.70
N GLY A 186 9.08 -6.46 7.39
CA GLY A 186 8.78 -7.77 6.81
C GLY A 186 7.34 -7.94 6.30
N PRO A 187 7.04 -9.09 5.69
CA PRO A 187 5.76 -9.32 4.99
C PRO A 187 4.54 -9.33 5.91
N GLU A 188 4.68 -9.78 7.15
CA GLU A 188 3.58 -9.78 8.13
C GLU A 188 3.15 -8.35 8.49
N ALA A 189 4.12 -7.43 8.63
CA ALA A 189 3.83 -6.03 8.89
C ALA A 189 3.17 -5.36 7.68
N VAL A 190 3.59 -5.69 6.47
CA VAL A 190 2.95 -5.24 5.22
C VAL A 190 1.50 -5.72 5.15
N ALA A 191 1.23 -7.00 5.40
CA ALA A 191 -0.13 -7.55 5.40
C ALA A 191 -1.01 -6.86 6.44
N ALA A 192 -0.50 -6.66 7.66
CA ALA A 192 -1.22 -5.96 8.72
C ALA A 192 -1.51 -4.49 8.38
N GLU A 193 -0.63 -3.81 7.65
CA GLU A 193 -0.88 -2.43 7.20
C GLU A 193 -1.94 -2.39 6.10
N LEU A 194 -1.93 -3.36 5.16
CA LEU A 194 -2.98 -3.51 4.14
C LEU A 194 -4.35 -3.74 4.80
N GLU A 195 -4.45 -4.58 5.84
CA GLU A 195 -5.70 -4.84 6.57
C GLU A 195 -6.30 -3.57 7.20
N LYS A 196 -5.51 -2.58 7.54
CA LYS A 196 -6.01 -1.32 8.12
C LYS A 196 -6.69 -0.43 7.09
N TRP A 197 -6.21 -0.43 5.83
CA TRP A 197 -6.56 0.60 4.86
C TRP A 197 -7.26 0.08 3.60
N VAL A 198 -7.15 -1.18 3.25
CA VAL A 198 -7.84 -1.80 2.10
C VAL A 198 -9.20 -2.34 2.58
N ARG A 199 -10.30 -1.73 2.08
CA ARG A 199 -11.67 -1.99 2.56
C ARG A 199 -12.68 -2.05 1.43
#